data_2430c1995fee8374b288d6461e3c5d8f
#
_entry.id   2430c1995fee8374b288d6461e3c5d8f
#
_cell.length_a   1.000
_cell.length_b   1.000
_cell.length_c   1.000
_cell.angle_alpha   90.00
_cell.angle_beta   90.00
_cell.angle_gamma   90.00
#
_symmetry.space_group_name_H-M   'P 1'
#
loop_
_entity.id
_entity.type
_entity.pdbx_description
1 polymer ?
#
loop_
_entity_poly.entity_id
_entity_poly.type
_entity_poly.pdbx_seq_one_letter_code
_entity_poly.pdbx_strand_id
1 'polypeptide(L)'
;MRLVVTGGRDYCDTARIWAALDELHARRPVSVLIEGEARGVDARARVWAKRKGIAVDSYPADWSAGLGAGLQRNEAMIYMGKPDFGLVFPGGRGTAHMRQCLIRAGIEFEDVAP
;
A
#
# COMPACT_ATOMS: atom_id res chain seq x y z
N MET A 1 -11.90 4.89 6.33
CA MET A 1 -11.56 4.94 4.89
C MET A 1 -10.78 3.71 4.46
N ARG A 2 -10.86 3.37 3.21
CA ARG A 2 -10.06 2.28 2.62
C ARG A 2 -8.71 2.84 2.19
N LEU A 3 -7.64 2.32 2.76
CA LEU A 3 -6.27 2.82 2.54
C LEU A 3 -5.46 1.81 1.74
N VAL A 4 -4.86 2.24 0.63
CA VAL A 4 -3.84 1.45 -0.05
C VAL A 4 -2.45 1.95 0.35
N VAL A 5 -1.55 1.01 0.68
CA VAL A 5 -0.15 1.31 0.92
C VAL A 5 0.70 0.73 -0.19
N THR A 6 1.80 1.40 -0.48
CA THR A 6 2.81 0.91 -1.41
C THR A 6 4.18 1.40 -0.96
N GLY A 7 5.21 0.67 -1.30
CA GLY A 7 6.58 1.03 -0.95
C GLY A 7 7.56 -0.07 -1.33
N GLY A 8 8.84 0.20 -1.08
CA GLY A 8 9.92 -0.68 -1.47
C GLY A 8 9.95 -1.98 -0.69
N ARG A 9 10.35 -3.05 -1.39
CA ARG A 9 10.57 -4.37 -0.78
C ARG A 9 11.73 -4.36 0.21
N ASP A 10 12.65 -3.43 0.04
CA ASP A 10 13.83 -3.29 0.87
C ASP A 10 13.73 -2.14 1.86
N TYR A 11 12.60 -1.43 1.86
CA TYR A 11 12.34 -0.38 2.86
C TYR A 11 11.85 -1.04 4.14
N CYS A 12 12.71 -1.06 5.16
CA CYS A 12 12.52 -1.87 6.37
C CYS A 12 12.39 -1.05 7.66
N ASP A 13 12.21 0.27 7.54
CA ASP A 13 12.06 1.13 8.72
C ASP A 13 10.65 0.97 9.31
N THR A 14 10.48 -0.06 10.11
CA THR A 14 9.20 -0.39 10.74
C THR A 14 8.66 0.77 11.58
N ALA A 15 9.53 1.41 12.35
CA ALA A 15 9.13 2.53 13.21
C ALA A 15 8.57 3.69 12.37
N ARG A 16 9.23 4.01 11.25
CA ARG A 16 8.77 5.08 10.35
C ARG A 16 7.45 4.73 9.68
N ILE A 17 7.32 3.48 9.21
CA ILE A 17 6.09 3.00 8.56
C ILE A 17 4.92 3.09 9.54
N TRP A 18 5.09 2.55 10.73
CA TRP A 18 4.03 2.53 11.74
C TRP A 18 3.68 3.92 12.25
N ALA A 19 4.67 4.81 12.40
CA ALA A 19 4.40 6.19 12.79
C ALA A 19 3.55 6.92 11.74
N ALA A 20 3.85 6.75 10.46
CA ALA A 20 3.08 7.35 9.38
C ALA A 20 1.64 6.80 9.35
N LEU A 21 1.49 5.49 9.54
CA LEU A 21 0.17 4.84 9.60
C LEU A 21 -0.64 5.29 10.81
N ASP A 22 -0.01 5.38 11.98
CA ASP A 22 -0.66 5.86 13.20
C ASP A 22 -1.14 7.30 13.05
N GLU A 23 -0.30 8.17 12.48
CA GLU A 23 -0.65 9.57 12.25
C GLU A 23 -1.85 9.69 11.31
N LEU A 24 -1.83 8.96 10.20
CA LEU A 24 -2.93 8.98 9.25
C LEU A 24 -4.21 8.44 9.88
N HIS A 25 -4.13 7.33 10.59
CA HIS A 25 -5.28 6.70 11.26
C HIS A 25 -5.92 7.62 12.29
N ALA A 26 -5.12 8.42 12.98
CA ALA A 26 -5.63 9.40 13.94
C ALA A 26 -6.41 10.53 13.27
N ARG A 27 -6.00 10.94 12.06
CA ARG A 27 -6.69 11.99 11.29
C ARG A 27 -7.87 11.46 10.49
N ARG A 28 -7.71 10.29 9.90
CA ARG A 28 -8.71 9.64 9.03
C ARG A 28 -8.73 8.16 9.35
N PRO A 29 -9.65 7.70 10.19
CA PRO A 29 -9.68 6.30 10.60
C PRO A 29 -9.69 5.33 9.43
N VAL A 30 -8.73 4.40 9.45
CA VAL A 30 -8.58 3.36 8.44
C VAL A 30 -9.51 2.20 8.78
N SER A 31 -10.40 1.84 7.88
CA SER A 31 -11.32 0.70 8.03
C SER A 31 -10.79 -0.56 7.37
N VAL A 32 -10.07 -0.41 6.26
CA VAL A 32 -9.46 -1.51 5.51
C VAL A 32 -8.10 -1.07 5.02
N LEU A 33 -7.09 -1.91 5.20
CA LEU A 33 -5.77 -1.75 4.62
C LEU A 33 -5.68 -2.62 3.36
N ILE A 34 -5.37 -2.00 2.22
CA ILE A 34 -5.17 -2.67 0.94
C ILE A 34 -3.67 -2.74 0.69
N GLU A 35 -3.12 -3.93 0.46
CA GLU A 35 -1.69 -4.12 0.23
C GLU A 35 -1.43 -5.28 -0.73
N GLY A 36 -0.23 -5.36 -1.28
CA GLY A 36 0.10 -6.29 -2.36
C GLY A 36 0.89 -7.53 -1.95
N GLU A 37 0.99 -7.82 -0.66
CA GLU A 37 1.73 -8.97 -0.11
C GLU A 37 3.21 -9.02 -0.50
N ALA A 38 3.83 -7.88 -0.80
CA ALA A 38 5.27 -7.81 -0.98
C ALA A 38 5.97 -7.79 0.38
N ARG A 39 7.26 -8.14 0.39
CA ARG A 39 8.08 -7.89 1.58
C ARG A 39 8.29 -6.39 1.76
N GLY A 40 8.89 -5.98 2.86
CA GLY A 40 9.15 -4.58 3.13
C GLY A 40 7.92 -3.85 3.65
N VAL A 41 7.53 -2.78 2.98
CA VAL A 41 6.42 -1.92 3.42
C VAL A 41 5.10 -2.69 3.58
N ASP A 42 4.71 -3.47 2.57
CA ASP A 42 3.44 -4.18 2.60
C ASP A 42 3.33 -5.13 3.81
N ALA A 43 4.39 -5.91 4.05
CA ALA A 43 4.41 -6.84 5.16
C ALA A 43 4.29 -6.14 6.52
N ARG A 44 4.98 -5.02 6.68
CA ARG A 44 4.95 -4.25 7.93
C ARG A 44 3.64 -3.54 8.15
N ALA A 45 3.06 -3.02 7.10
CA ALA A 45 1.74 -2.40 7.16
C ALA A 45 0.66 -3.42 7.52
N ARG A 46 0.75 -4.63 6.98
CA ARG A 46 -0.19 -5.71 7.30
C ARG A 46 -0.13 -6.07 8.79
N VAL A 47 1.07 -6.17 9.36
CA VAL A 47 1.24 -6.44 10.79
C VAL A 47 0.62 -5.31 11.63
N TRP A 48 0.86 -4.06 11.24
CA TRP A 48 0.24 -2.90 11.90
C TRP A 48 -1.27 -3.01 11.91
N ALA A 49 -1.87 -3.27 10.75
CA ALA A 49 -3.34 -3.38 10.62
C ALA A 49 -3.90 -4.48 11.53
N LYS A 50 -3.25 -5.65 11.54
CA LYS A 50 -3.67 -6.77 12.39
C LYS A 50 -3.60 -6.42 13.86
N ARG A 51 -2.57 -5.70 14.30
CA ARG A 51 -2.45 -5.25 15.69
C ARG A 51 -3.52 -4.24 16.07
N LYS A 52 -3.98 -3.43 15.13
CA LYS A 52 -5.04 -2.44 15.34
C LYS A 52 -6.45 -3.02 15.19
N GLY A 53 -6.57 -4.28 14.81
CA GLY A 53 -7.88 -4.88 14.52
C GLY A 53 -8.50 -4.38 13.23
N ILE A 54 -7.70 -3.87 12.30
CA ILE A 54 -8.14 -3.35 11.00
C ILE A 54 -8.13 -4.46 9.97
N ALA A 55 -9.20 -4.58 9.19
CA ALA A 55 -9.30 -5.57 8.13
C ALA A 55 -8.23 -5.35 7.06
N VAL A 56 -7.70 -6.43 6.51
CA VAL A 56 -6.69 -6.38 5.45
C VAL A 56 -7.24 -7.01 4.19
N ASP A 57 -7.08 -6.29 3.07
CA ASP A 57 -7.46 -6.74 1.73
C ASP A 57 -6.16 -6.91 0.93
N SER A 58 -5.71 -8.15 0.81
CA SER A 58 -4.41 -8.49 0.22
C SER A 58 -4.53 -8.89 -1.25
N TYR A 59 -3.62 -8.39 -2.08
CA TYR A 59 -3.58 -8.63 -3.52
C TYR A 59 -2.22 -9.22 -3.91
N PRO A 60 -2.02 -10.54 -3.74
CA PRO A 60 -0.76 -11.16 -4.14
C PRO A 60 -0.61 -11.12 -5.67
N ALA A 61 0.61 -10.84 -6.14
CA ALA A 61 0.92 -10.94 -7.56
C ALA A 61 1.03 -12.41 -7.97
N ASP A 62 0.48 -12.74 -9.14
CA ASP A 62 0.66 -14.07 -9.74
C ASP A 62 1.94 -14.06 -10.58
N TRP A 63 3.07 -14.32 -9.95
CA TRP A 63 4.36 -14.30 -10.63
C TRP A 63 4.49 -15.32 -11.76
N SER A 64 3.63 -16.35 -11.80
CA SER A 64 3.57 -17.30 -12.92
C SER A 64 3.06 -16.64 -14.21
N ALA A 65 2.36 -15.51 -14.11
CA ALA A 65 1.88 -14.77 -15.26
C ALA A 65 2.98 -13.92 -15.94
N GLY A 66 4.21 -13.92 -15.42
CA GLY A 66 5.36 -13.28 -16.05
C GLY A 66 5.62 -11.86 -15.55
N LEU A 67 6.34 -11.07 -16.38
CA LEU A 67 6.88 -9.78 -15.98
C LEU A 67 5.83 -8.71 -15.64
N GLY A 68 4.63 -8.83 -16.17
CA GLY A 68 3.54 -7.90 -15.90
C GLY A 68 2.75 -8.15 -14.62
N ALA A 69 3.07 -9.22 -13.89
CA ALA A 69 2.26 -9.63 -12.74
C ALA A 69 2.16 -8.57 -11.64
N GLY A 70 3.26 -7.92 -11.31
CA GLY A 70 3.28 -6.84 -10.31
C GLY A 70 2.45 -5.62 -10.74
N LEU A 71 2.48 -5.28 -12.02
CA LEU A 71 1.72 -4.17 -12.57
C LEU A 71 0.22 -4.48 -12.56
N GLN A 72 -0.15 -5.70 -12.95
CA GLN A 72 -1.53 -6.17 -12.92
C GLN A 72 -2.09 -6.16 -11.48
N ARG A 73 -1.29 -6.61 -10.52
CA ARG A 73 -1.65 -6.59 -9.11
C ARG A 73 -1.91 -5.16 -8.63
N ASN A 74 -1.07 -4.20 -9.01
CA ASN A 74 -1.26 -2.80 -8.64
C ASN A 74 -2.57 -2.25 -9.20
N GLU A 75 -2.88 -2.55 -10.45
CA GLU A 75 -4.14 -2.14 -11.06
C GLU A 75 -5.35 -2.77 -10.35
N ALA A 76 -5.25 -4.05 -9.97
CA ALA A 76 -6.30 -4.73 -9.22
C ALA A 76 -6.57 -4.07 -7.87
N MET A 77 -5.54 -3.60 -7.17
CA MET A 77 -5.69 -2.87 -5.92
C MET A 77 -6.53 -1.60 -6.08
N ILE A 78 -6.44 -0.94 -7.25
CA ILE A 78 -7.25 0.25 -7.56
C ILE A 78 -8.67 -0.15 -7.94
N TYR A 79 -8.83 -1.04 -8.93
CA TYR A 79 -10.15 -1.36 -9.48
C TYR A 79 -11.01 -2.21 -8.56
N MET A 80 -10.42 -3.16 -7.87
CA MET A 80 -11.13 -4.09 -6.99
C MET A 80 -11.08 -3.62 -5.53
N GLY A 81 -9.94 -3.11 -5.12
CA GLY A 81 -9.76 -2.61 -3.75
C GLY A 81 -10.50 -1.30 -3.49
N LYS A 82 -10.65 -0.46 -4.51
CA LYS A 82 -11.34 0.83 -4.44
C LYS A 82 -10.87 1.68 -3.26
N PRO A 83 -9.57 2.02 -3.19
CA PRO A 83 -9.06 2.82 -2.09
C PRO A 83 -9.61 4.25 -2.14
N ASP A 84 -9.80 4.82 -0.96
CA ASP A 84 -10.16 6.23 -0.81
C ASP A 84 -8.92 7.11 -0.73
N PHE A 85 -7.79 6.53 -0.30
CA PHE A 85 -6.55 7.25 -0.07
C PHE A 85 -5.36 6.30 -0.20
N GLY A 86 -4.21 6.85 -0.58
CA GLY A 86 -2.97 6.10 -0.70
C GLY A 86 -1.87 6.66 0.19
N LEU A 87 -1.01 5.78 0.70
CA LEU A 87 0.20 6.15 1.42
C LEU A 87 1.38 5.53 0.70
N VAL A 88 2.25 6.37 0.16
CA VAL A 88 3.36 5.96 -0.71
C VAL A 88 4.68 6.15 0.03
N PHE A 89 5.33 5.05 0.36
CA PHE A 89 6.65 5.04 1.00
C PHE A 89 7.75 4.99 -0.05
N PRO A 90 9.01 5.25 0.33
CA PRO A 90 10.12 5.12 -0.61
C PRO A 90 10.18 3.74 -1.25
N GLY A 91 10.46 3.68 -2.54
CA GLY A 91 10.53 2.43 -3.27
C GLY A 91 11.07 2.59 -4.68
N GLY A 92 11.03 1.52 -5.45
CA GLY A 92 11.52 1.45 -6.81
C GLY A 92 10.42 1.56 -7.86
N ARG A 93 10.58 0.77 -8.94
CA ARG A 93 9.67 0.82 -10.12
C ARG A 93 8.24 0.43 -9.80
N GLY A 94 8.04 -0.59 -8.97
CA GLY A 94 6.69 -1.03 -8.61
C GLY A 94 5.93 0.02 -7.82
N THR A 95 6.62 0.70 -6.92
CA THR A 95 6.07 1.82 -6.14
C THR A 95 5.74 3.00 -7.06
N ALA A 96 6.64 3.34 -7.99
CA ALA A 96 6.40 4.42 -8.96
C ALA A 96 5.20 4.11 -9.85
N HIS A 97 5.04 2.87 -10.28
CA HIS A 97 3.88 2.43 -11.05
C HIS A 97 2.59 2.59 -10.25
N MET A 98 2.57 2.15 -9.00
CA MET A 98 1.38 2.29 -8.15
C MET A 98 1.02 3.77 -7.94
N ARG A 99 2.02 4.61 -7.73
CA ARG A 99 1.83 6.05 -7.62
C ARG A 99 1.15 6.62 -8.87
N GLN A 100 1.58 6.20 -10.06
CA GLN A 100 0.92 6.58 -11.32
C GLN A 100 -0.52 6.07 -11.40
N CYS A 101 -0.79 4.86 -10.93
CA CYS A 101 -2.15 4.32 -10.88
C CYS A 101 -3.06 5.21 -10.02
N LEU A 102 -2.57 5.65 -8.87
CA LEU A 102 -3.31 6.55 -7.98
C LEU A 102 -3.61 7.88 -8.67
N ILE A 103 -2.62 8.46 -9.35
CA ILE A 103 -2.78 9.71 -10.09
C ILE A 103 -3.85 9.56 -11.17
N ARG A 104 -3.77 8.52 -11.98
CA ARG A 104 -4.72 8.28 -13.08
C ARG A 104 -6.13 8.05 -12.58
N ALA A 105 -6.27 7.41 -11.44
CA ALA A 105 -7.58 7.13 -10.85
C ALA A 105 -8.16 8.33 -10.07
N GLY A 106 -7.39 9.40 -9.92
CA GLY A 106 -7.83 10.58 -9.17
C GLY A 106 -7.93 10.33 -7.66
N ILE A 107 -7.16 9.37 -7.13
CA ILE A 107 -7.16 9.03 -5.71
C ILE A 107 -6.09 9.87 -5.01
N GLU A 108 -6.49 10.56 -3.96
CA GLU A 108 -5.55 11.32 -3.11
C GLU A 108 -4.55 10.39 -2.44
N PHE A 109 -3.33 10.85 -2.30
CA PHE A 109 -2.28 10.12 -1.59
C PHE A 109 -1.26 11.06 -0.98
N GLU A 110 -0.47 10.54 -0.05
CA GLU A 110 0.68 11.23 0.51
C GLU A 110 1.95 10.43 0.23
N ASP A 111 3.00 11.14 -0.18
CA ASP A 111 4.35 10.58 -0.25
C ASP A 111 4.99 10.71 1.13
N VAL A 112 5.48 9.61 1.67
CA VAL A 112 6.16 9.60 2.97
C VAL A 112 7.65 9.72 2.74
N ALA A 113 8.28 10.73 3.34
CA ALA A 113 9.74 10.89 3.26
C ALA A 113 10.45 9.76 4.02
N PRO A 114 11.66 9.38 3.58
CA PRO A 114 12.45 8.34 4.24
C PRO A 114 12.74 8.62 5.70
#